data_8846c8ad77e410a1a68833a17727c0fc
#
_entry.id   8846c8ad77e410a1a68833a17727c0fc
#
_cell.length_a   1.000
_cell.length_b   1.000
_cell.length_c   1.000
_cell.angle_alpha   90.00
_cell.angle_beta   90.00
_cell.angle_gamma   90.00
#
_symmetry.space_group_name_H-M   'P 1'
#
loop_
_entity.id
_entity.type
_entity.pdbx_description
1 polymer ?
#
loop_
_entity_poly.entity_id
_entity_poly.type
_entity_poly.pdbx_seq_one_letter_code
_entity_poly.pdbx_strand_id
1 'polypeptide(L)'
;SAIFMNYGRGDLVKELDLLKALENKCIAYAVLDVFEQEPLESDHPFWRMPNVIVSPHISSHSSQYVVRALEIFSRNLVAFLKQENDIENVIDATRGY
;
A
#
# COMPACT_ATOMS: atom_id res chain seq x y z
N SER A 1 -0.08 -21.32 -11.16
CA SER A 1 0.01 -20.88 -9.74
C SER A 1 0.40 -19.42 -9.71
N ALA A 2 -0.54 -18.53 -9.34
CA ALA A 2 -0.30 -17.09 -9.25
C ALA A 2 0.19 -16.71 -7.84
N ILE A 3 0.96 -15.63 -7.77
CA ILE A 3 1.32 -14.94 -6.52
C ILE A 3 0.56 -13.61 -6.51
N PHE A 4 -0.17 -13.33 -5.44
CA PHE A 4 -0.82 -12.06 -5.22
C PHE A 4 0.08 -11.15 -4.36
N MET A 5 0.26 -9.89 -4.77
CA MET A 5 1.04 -8.92 -4.01
C MET A 5 0.23 -7.65 -3.81
N ASN A 6 0.13 -7.17 -2.56
CA ASN A 6 -0.53 -5.90 -2.25
C ASN A 6 0.39 -5.01 -1.40
N TYR A 7 0.90 -3.94 -2.02
CA TYR A 7 1.68 -2.86 -1.41
C TYR A 7 0.97 -1.51 -1.52
N GLY A 8 -0.29 -1.53 -1.95
CA GLY A 8 -1.09 -0.32 -2.18
C GLY A 8 -1.96 0.04 -0.98
N ARG A 9 -3.15 -0.54 -0.93
CA ARG A 9 -4.11 -0.34 0.15
C ARG A 9 -4.85 -1.65 0.45
N GLY A 10 -5.24 -1.84 1.72
CA GLY A 10 -5.93 -3.04 2.16
C GLY A 10 -7.28 -3.26 1.49
N ASP A 11 -8.02 -2.20 1.26
CA ASP A 11 -9.36 -2.21 0.64
C ASP A 11 -9.40 -2.54 -0.86
N LEU A 12 -8.23 -2.73 -1.50
CA LEU A 12 -8.16 -3.19 -2.90
C LEU A 12 -8.67 -4.61 -3.11
N VAL A 13 -8.70 -5.42 -2.07
CA VAL A 13 -9.22 -6.78 -2.10
C VAL A 13 -9.91 -7.08 -0.76
N LYS A 14 -11.04 -7.77 -0.80
CA LYS A 14 -11.68 -8.24 0.44
C LYS A 14 -10.85 -9.37 1.05
N GLU A 15 -10.38 -9.17 2.27
CA GLU A 15 -9.49 -10.12 2.97
C GLU A 15 -10.09 -11.50 3.09
N LEU A 16 -11.40 -11.60 3.36
CA LEU A 16 -12.12 -12.89 3.43
C LEU A 16 -12.09 -13.66 2.10
N ASP A 17 -12.15 -12.95 0.97
CA ASP A 17 -12.13 -13.59 -0.34
C ASP A 17 -10.70 -14.02 -0.72
N LEU A 18 -9.70 -13.22 -0.36
CA LEU A 18 -8.29 -13.58 -0.52
C LEU A 18 -7.93 -14.80 0.33
N LEU A 19 -8.39 -14.84 1.58
CA LEU A 19 -8.18 -15.95 2.49
C LEU A 19 -8.73 -17.26 1.89
N LYS A 20 -9.99 -17.25 1.43
CA LYS A 20 -10.60 -18.40 0.74
C LYS A 20 -9.83 -18.81 -0.52
N ALA A 21 -9.36 -17.85 -1.31
CA ALA A 21 -8.59 -18.14 -2.52
C ALA A 21 -7.26 -18.82 -2.21
N LEU A 22 -6.60 -18.44 -1.12
CA LEU A 22 -5.35 -19.05 -0.64
C LEU A 22 -5.60 -20.45 -0.06
N GLU A 23 -6.63 -20.64 0.76
CA GLU A 23 -7.02 -21.93 1.34
C GLU A 23 -7.39 -22.95 0.26
N ASN A 24 -8.14 -22.52 -0.76
CA ASN A 24 -8.55 -23.35 -1.89
C ASN A 24 -7.46 -23.49 -2.97
N LYS A 25 -6.27 -22.93 -2.74
CA LYS A 25 -5.13 -22.95 -3.68
C LYS A 25 -5.44 -22.36 -5.07
N CYS A 26 -6.44 -21.48 -5.17
CA CYS A 26 -6.71 -20.69 -6.38
C CYS A 26 -5.54 -19.72 -6.65
N ILE A 27 -4.96 -19.20 -5.56
CA ILE A 27 -3.72 -18.40 -5.52
C ILE A 27 -2.69 -19.21 -4.72
N ALA A 28 -1.46 -19.31 -5.22
CA ALA A 28 -0.43 -20.10 -4.56
C ALA A 28 0.14 -19.42 -3.33
N TYR A 29 0.44 -18.10 -3.44
CA TYR A 29 1.07 -17.32 -2.38
C TYR A 29 0.50 -15.90 -2.36
N ALA A 30 0.58 -15.24 -1.20
CA ALA A 30 0.34 -13.82 -1.08
C ALA A 30 1.50 -13.11 -0.35
N VAL A 31 1.79 -11.86 -0.76
CA VAL A 31 2.71 -10.95 -0.09
C VAL A 31 1.91 -9.67 0.21
N LEU A 32 1.70 -9.41 1.50
CA LEU A 32 0.78 -8.38 1.97
C LEU A 32 1.51 -7.41 2.90
N ASP A 33 1.53 -6.14 2.51
CA ASP A 33 2.09 -5.05 3.32
C ASP A 33 1.00 -4.14 3.89
N VAL A 34 -0.24 -4.31 3.41
CA VAL A 34 -1.41 -3.48 3.78
C VAL A 34 -2.63 -4.37 4.02
N PHE A 35 -3.53 -3.91 4.91
CA PHE A 35 -4.68 -4.69 5.39
C PHE A 35 -5.93 -3.79 5.49
N GLU A 36 -7.13 -4.39 5.49
CA GLU A 36 -8.40 -3.67 5.67
C GLU A 36 -8.41 -2.95 7.03
N GLN A 37 -7.86 -3.61 8.07
CA GLN A 37 -7.66 -3.02 9.39
C GLN A 37 -6.18 -3.05 9.74
N GLU A 38 -5.62 -1.89 10.07
CA GLU A 38 -4.24 -1.75 10.49
C GLU A 38 -4.15 -1.14 11.90
N PRO A 39 -3.33 -1.69 12.80
CA PRO A 39 -2.48 -2.87 12.62
C PRO A 39 -3.30 -4.16 12.48
N LEU A 40 -2.76 -5.14 11.70
CA LEU A 40 -3.39 -6.46 11.55
C LEU A 40 -3.53 -7.15 12.91
N GLU A 41 -4.72 -7.65 13.23
CA GLU A 41 -5.02 -8.30 14.51
C GLU A 41 -4.06 -9.48 14.77
N SER A 42 -3.66 -9.64 16.03
CA SER A 42 -2.64 -10.62 16.43
C SER A 42 -3.04 -12.09 16.21
N ASP A 43 -4.34 -12.36 16.13
CA ASP A 43 -4.92 -13.68 15.88
C ASP A 43 -5.38 -13.88 14.43
N HIS A 44 -5.14 -12.88 13.55
CA HIS A 44 -5.55 -12.94 12.14
C HIS A 44 -4.95 -14.17 11.43
N PRO A 45 -5.75 -14.91 10.62
CA PRO A 45 -5.31 -16.14 9.96
C PRO A 45 -4.04 -15.99 9.12
N PHE A 46 -3.81 -14.84 8.48
CA PHE A 46 -2.63 -14.61 7.64
C PHE A 46 -1.31 -14.83 8.37
N TRP A 47 -1.23 -14.60 9.69
CA TRP A 47 -0.01 -14.86 10.48
C TRP A 47 0.40 -16.34 10.52
N ARG A 48 -0.57 -17.25 10.35
CA ARG A 48 -0.35 -18.70 10.47
C ARG A 48 -0.32 -19.42 9.12
N MET A 49 -0.64 -18.74 8.03
CA MET A 49 -0.66 -19.32 6.69
C MET A 49 0.76 -19.44 6.12
N PRO A 50 1.24 -20.65 5.78
CA PRO A 50 2.62 -20.86 5.30
C PRO A 50 2.85 -20.29 3.90
N ASN A 51 1.80 -19.93 3.20
CA ASN A 51 1.81 -19.32 1.86
C ASN A 51 1.49 -17.83 1.87
N VAL A 52 1.60 -17.16 3.03
CA VAL A 52 1.41 -15.71 3.17
C VAL A 52 2.65 -15.10 3.82
N ILE A 53 3.14 -14.02 3.23
CA ILE A 53 4.16 -13.15 3.81
C ILE A 53 3.47 -11.85 4.20
N VAL A 54 3.61 -11.45 5.46
CA VAL A 54 3.06 -10.23 6.04
C VAL A 54 4.20 -9.27 6.38
N SER A 55 4.04 -7.99 6.02
CA SER A 55 4.89 -6.89 6.49
C SER A 55 4.02 -5.73 7.00
N PRO A 56 4.52 -4.91 7.95
CA PRO A 56 3.69 -3.95 8.67
C PRO A 56 3.65 -2.56 7.98
N HIS A 57 3.15 -2.49 6.75
CA HIS A 57 2.98 -1.26 5.95
C HIS A 57 4.28 -0.46 5.82
N ILE A 58 5.35 -1.13 5.42
CA ILE A 58 6.71 -0.57 5.36
C ILE A 58 7.33 -0.64 3.95
N SER A 59 6.60 -1.07 2.94
CA SER A 59 7.14 -1.25 1.58
C SER A 59 7.68 0.03 0.94
N SER A 60 7.20 1.20 1.39
CA SER A 60 7.70 2.51 0.95
C SER A 60 8.97 2.97 1.68
N HIS A 61 9.37 2.31 2.77
CA HIS A 61 10.54 2.70 3.55
C HIS A 61 11.83 2.50 2.76
N SER A 62 12.53 3.60 2.52
CA SER A 62 13.86 3.60 1.91
C SER A 62 14.69 4.75 2.45
N SER A 63 16.02 4.62 2.38
CA SER A 63 16.94 5.71 2.75
C SER A 63 16.77 6.99 1.91
N GLN A 64 16.12 6.87 0.75
CA GLN A 64 15.87 7.98 -0.17
C GLN A 64 14.45 8.56 -0.07
N TYR A 65 13.58 7.99 0.77
CA TYR A 65 12.17 8.42 0.84
C TYR A 65 12.03 9.91 1.13
N VAL A 66 12.66 10.36 2.23
CA VAL A 66 12.58 11.77 2.67
C VAL A 66 13.21 12.71 1.63
N VAL A 67 14.36 12.34 1.06
CA VAL A 67 15.04 13.14 0.05
C VAL A 67 14.13 13.37 -1.16
N ARG A 68 13.53 12.30 -1.70
CA ARG A 68 12.62 12.39 -2.86
C ARG A 68 11.35 13.18 -2.53
N ALA A 69 10.79 12.99 -1.34
CA ALA A 69 9.61 13.73 -0.91
C ALA A 69 9.90 15.24 -0.78
N LEU A 70 11.06 15.62 -0.23
CA LEU A 70 11.48 17.01 -0.09
C LEU A 70 11.74 17.67 -1.44
N GLU A 71 12.26 16.96 -2.44
CA GLU A 71 12.44 17.50 -3.78
C GLU A 71 11.10 17.88 -4.42
N ILE A 72 10.09 16.99 -4.34
CA ILE A 72 8.73 17.28 -4.84
C ILE A 72 8.10 18.43 -4.05
N PHE A 73 8.19 18.39 -2.74
CA PHE A 73 7.66 19.45 -1.86
C PHE A 73 8.29 20.82 -2.19
N SER A 74 9.59 20.87 -2.40
CA SER A 74 10.29 22.12 -2.71
C SER A 74 9.84 22.72 -4.05
N ARG A 75 9.68 21.89 -5.09
CA ARG A 75 9.13 22.33 -6.38
C ARG A 75 7.71 22.86 -6.25
N ASN A 76 6.85 22.12 -5.56
CA ASN A 76 5.46 22.50 -5.31
C ASN A 76 5.35 23.80 -4.50
N LEU A 77 6.21 23.97 -3.49
CA LEU A 77 6.23 25.21 -2.70
C LEU A 77 6.61 26.42 -3.57
N VAL A 78 7.62 26.29 -4.43
CA VAL A 78 8.00 27.36 -5.35
C VAL A 78 6.88 27.70 -6.32
N ALA A 79 6.24 26.69 -6.94
CA ALA A 79 5.10 26.88 -7.83
C ALA A 79 3.94 27.57 -7.11
N PHE A 80 3.60 27.12 -5.90
CA PHE A 80 2.56 27.73 -5.09
C PHE A 80 2.83 29.21 -4.76
N LEU A 81 4.06 29.54 -4.34
CA LEU A 81 4.44 30.93 -4.02
C LEU A 81 4.42 31.84 -5.26
N LYS A 82 4.69 31.31 -6.44
CA LYS A 82 4.62 32.03 -7.71
C LYS A 82 3.21 32.04 -8.33
N GLN A 83 2.23 31.40 -7.72
CA GLN A 83 0.87 31.20 -8.23
C GLN A 83 0.84 30.49 -9.60
N GLU A 84 1.81 29.60 -9.83
CA GLU A 84 1.86 28.73 -11.00
C GLU A 84 0.94 27.50 -10.79
N ASN A 85 0.36 26.99 -11.89
CA ASN A 85 -0.50 25.81 -11.82
C ASN A 85 0.25 24.47 -11.98
N ASP A 86 1.58 24.52 -12.01
CA ASP A 86 2.44 23.35 -12.22
C ASP A 86 2.80 22.68 -10.89
N ILE A 87 1.75 22.18 -10.21
CA ILE A 87 1.89 21.46 -8.93
C ILE A 87 1.81 19.95 -9.22
N GLU A 88 2.86 19.22 -8.81
CA GLU A 88 2.94 17.76 -8.97
C GLU A 88 2.12 17.03 -7.89
N ASN A 89 1.59 15.86 -8.23
CA ASN A 89 0.90 14.94 -7.31
C ASN A 89 -0.30 15.58 -6.57
N VAL A 90 -1.07 16.38 -7.28
CA VAL A 90 -2.30 16.96 -6.74
C VAL A 90 -3.32 15.84 -6.50
N ILE A 91 -3.83 15.78 -5.27
CA ILE A 91 -4.86 14.83 -4.91
C ILE A 91 -6.22 15.34 -5.36
N ASP A 92 -6.98 14.50 -6.09
CA ASP A 92 -8.39 14.75 -6.35
C ASP A 92 -9.20 14.42 -5.08
N ALA A 93 -9.69 15.46 -4.40
CA ALA A 93 -10.44 15.29 -3.15
C ALA A 93 -11.74 14.47 -3.32
N THR A 94 -12.26 14.36 -4.54
CA THR A 94 -13.48 13.58 -4.80
C THR A 94 -13.18 12.08 -4.92
N ARG A 95 -11.96 11.73 -5.32
CA ARG A 95 -11.48 10.35 -5.47
C ARG A 95 -10.64 9.87 -4.29
N GLY A 96 -10.04 10.79 -3.53
CA GLY A 96 -9.17 10.48 -2.40
C GLY A 96 -7.73 10.10 -2.78
N TYR A 97 -7.37 10.23 -4.06
CA TYR A 97 -6.00 9.98 -4.57
C TYR A 97 -5.70 10.80 -5.83
#